data_75b6b00c52d64f24f15e958a3ca91c2a
#
_entry.id   75b6b00c52d64f24f15e958a3ca91c2a
#
_cell.length_a   1.000
_cell.length_b   1.000
_cell.length_c   1.000
_cell.angle_alpha   90.00
_cell.angle_beta   90.00
_cell.angle_gamma   90.00
#
_symmetry.space_group_name_H-M   'P 1'
#
loop_
_entity.id
_entity.type
_entity.pdbx_description
1 polymer ?
#
loop_
_entity_poly.entity_id
_entity_poly.type
_entity_poly.pdbx_seq_one_letter_code
_entity_poly.pdbx_strand_id
1 'polypeptide(L)'
;MAILVTGGAGFIGSHTVVELQNAGYDVVVVDNLVNSSRKSLERVEKITGKKATFYEADINDAAALNEIFEKESIDSVIHFAGLKAVGESVAKPLEYYMNNISGSLTLFDVMRNHGVKNIIFSSSATVYGDPAFVPITEECPKGEITNPYGKTKGMLEEILTDIQKADPEWNVILLRYFNPIGAHESGTIGENPNGVPNNLMPYITQVAVGKLKELGVCGNDYDTHDGTGVRDYIHVVDLALGHVKAIEKLNDNPGIAIYNLGTGNGYSVLDIVKNFEAATGIHIPYVIKARRPGDIATCYCDAGKAERELHWKAERDLKTMCADSWRWQKNNPNGYDD
;
A
#
# COMPACT_ATOMS: atom_id res chain seq x y z
N MET A 1 -2.30 25.24 -0.44
CA MET A 1 -1.22 24.22 -0.34
C MET A 1 -1.80 22.87 -0.63
N ALA A 2 -1.23 22.14 -1.55
CA ALA A 2 -1.77 20.87 -2.02
C ALA A 2 -0.81 19.73 -1.68
N ILE A 3 -1.38 18.53 -1.48
CA ILE A 3 -0.62 17.29 -1.30
C ILE A 3 -0.53 16.58 -2.65
N LEU A 4 0.69 16.35 -3.13
CA LEU A 4 0.91 15.53 -4.31
C LEU A 4 0.88 14.04 -3.91
N VAL A 5 0.04 13.26 -4.58
CA VAL A 5 -0.09 11.82 -4.39
C VAL A 5 0.33 11.11 -5.67
N THR A 6 1.53 10.54 -5.71
CA THR A 6 1.97 9.72 -6.83
C THR A 6 1.41 8.31 -6.70
N GLY A 7 0.94 7.72 -7.80
CA GLY A 7 0.20 6.44 -7.74
C GLY A 7 -1.20 6.56 -7.13
N GLY A 8 -1.77 7.78 -7.14
CA GLY A 8 -3.03 8.10 -6.47
C GLY A 8 -4.28 7.48 -7.11
N ALA A 9 -4.20 6.97 -8.33
CA ALA A 9 -5.29 6.23 -8.96
C ALA A 9 -5.30 4.73 -8.62
N GLY A 10 -4.25 4.23 -7.93
CA GLY A 10 -4.12 2.85 -7.49
C GLY A 10 -5.01 2.51 -6.27
N PHE A 11 -4.91 1.26 -5.80
CA PHE A 11 -5.73 0.76 -4.68
C PHE A 11 -5.57 1.59 -3.40
N ILE A 12 -4.36 1.66 -2.84
CA ILE A 12 -4.09 2.42 -1.61
C ILE A 12 -4.25 3.92 -1.88
N GLY A 13 -3.72 4.39 -3.03
CA GLY A 13 -3.74 5.80 -3.40
C GLY A 13 -5.14 6.38 -3.47
N SER A 14 -6.09 5.72 -4.15
CA SER A 14 -7.47 6.23 -4.28
C SER A 14 -8.19 6.32 -2.93
N HIS A 15 -8.00 5.34 -2.04
CA HIS A 15 -8.54 5.41 -0.67
C HIS A 15 -7.89 6.53 0.14
N THR A 16 -6.58 6.75 -0.02
CA THR A 16 -5.88 7.85 0.64
C THR A 16 -6.35 9.22 0.12
N VAL A 17 -6.62 9.34 -1.19
CA VAL A 17 -7.21 10.57 -1.75
C VAL A 17 -8.58 10.87 -1.13
N VAL A 18 -9.44 9.85 -0.93
CA VAL A 18 -10.72 10.03 -0.23
C VAL A 18 -10.49 10.62 1.17
N GLU A 19 -9.62 10.00 1.97
CA GLU A 19 -9.44 10.42 3.36
C GLU A 19 -8.74 11.79 3.48
N LEU A 20 -7.81 12.11 2.58
CA LEU A 20 -7.21 13.46 2.52
C LEU A 20 -8.25 14.53 2.18
N GLN A 21 -9.13 14.27 1.19
CA GLN A 21 -10.19 15.21 0.82
C GLN A 21 -11.24 15.38 1.92
N ASN A 22 -11.57 14.29 2.64
CA ASN A 22 -12.45 14.32 3.81
C ASN A 22 -11.84 15.12 4.96
N ALA A 23 -10.51 15.04 5.14
CA ALA A 23 -9.76 15.85 6.10
C ALA A 23 -9.57 17.32 5.67
N GLY A 24 -10.01 17.71 4.47
CA GLY A 24 -10.01 19.09 3.98
C GLY A 24 -8.78 19.48 3.17
N TYR A 25 -7.91 18.55 2.81
CA TYR A 25 -6.75 18.82 1.98
C TYR A 25 -7.09 18.93 0.50
N ASP A 26 -6.39 19.81 -0.21
CA ASP A 26 -6.34 19.82 -1.65
C ASP A 26 -5.37 18.75 -2.14
N VAL A 27 -5.79 17.97 -3.14
CA VAL A 27 -5.00 16.82 -3.61
C VAL A 27 -4.72 16.94 -5.10
N VAL A 28 -3.44 16.80 -5.45
CA VAL A 28 -2.94 16.63 -6.80
C VAL A 28 -2.49 15.17 -6.97
N VAL A 29 -2.95 14.50 -8.01
CA VAL A 29 -2.62 13.09 -8.29
C VAL A 29 -1.77 13.01 -9.54
N VAL A 30 -0.68 12.24 -9.46
CA VAL A 30 0.14 11.81 -10.61
C VAL A 30 0.11 10.30 -10.69
N ASP A 31 -0.29 9.76 -11.85
CA ASP A 31 -0.35 8.32 -12.10
C ASP A 31 -0.20 8.06 -13.60
N ASN A 32 0.57 7.05 -14.00
CA ASN A 32 0.74 6.67 -15.41
C ASN A 32 -0.29 5.62 -15.89
N LEU A 33 -1.20 5.22 -15.00
CA LEU A 33 -2.29 4.27 -15.24
C LEU A 33 -1.85 2.87 -15.70
N VAL A 34 -0.57 2.52 -15.57
CA VAL A 34 -0.06 1.20 -15.99
C VAL A 34 -0.69 0.05 -15.19
N ASN A 35 -1.05 0.29 -13.93
CA ASN A 35 -1.63 -0.70 -13.02
C ASN A 35 -2.78 -0.09 -12.16
N SER A 36 -3.47 0.89 -12.72
CA SER A 36 -4.55 1.63 -12.09
C SER A 36 -5.59 2.04 -13.13
N SER A 37 -6.63 2.76 -12.71
CA SER A 37 -7.67 3.26 -13.63
C SER A 37 -8.08 4.67 -13.25
N ARG A 38 -8.19 5.56 -14.23
CA ARG A 38 -8.73 6.90 -14.05
C ARG A 38 -10.15 6.89 -13.45
N LYS A 39 -10.92 5.82 -13.71
CA LYS A 39 -12.26 5.65 -13.13
C LYS A 39 -12.24 5.59 -11.60
N SER A 40 -11.12 5.17 -10.97
CA SER A 40 -11.01 5.22 -9.51
C SER A 40 -11.16 6.65 -8.99
N LEU A 41 -10.52 7.63 -9.65
CA LEU A 41 -10.59 9.05 -9.26
C LEU A 41 -11.95 9.68 -9.54
N GLU A 42 -12.64 9.27 -10.61
CA GLU A 42 -14.02 9.67 -10.89
C GLU A 42 -14.99 9.17 -9.81
N ARG A 43 -14.71 7.96 -9.26
CA ARG A 43 -15.48 7.40 -8.16
C ARG A 43 -15.13 8.03 -6.82
N VAL A 44 -13.86 8.43 -6.61
CA VAL A 44 -13.43 9.25 -5.46
C VAL A 44 -14.21 10.58 -5.46
N GLU A 45 -14.31 11.28 -6.59
CA GLU A 45 -15.08 12.51 -6.71
C GLU A 45 -16.57 12.30 -6.34
N LYS A 46 -17.17 11.17 -6.71
CA LYS A 46 -18.56 10.84 -6.32
C LYS A 46 -18.71 10.59 -4.81
N ILE A 47 -17.69 10.02 -4.18
CA ILE A 47 -17.68 9.75 -2.72
C ILE A 47 -17.53 11.05 -1.93
N THR A 48 -16.57 11.90 -2.31
CA THR A 48 -16.15 13.07 -1.52
C THR A 48 -16.86 14.37 -1.95
N GLY A 49 -17.45 14.39 -3.15
CA GLY A 49 -17.96 15.61 -3.77
C GLY A 49 -16.87 16.58 -4.23
N LYS A 50 -15.58 16.19 -4.15
CA LYS A 50 -14.41 17.01 -4.51
C LYS A 50 -13.62 16.33 -5.62
N LYS A 51 -13.25 17.10 -6.65
CA LYS A 51 -12.39 16.61 -7.73
C LYS A 51 -10.92 16.80 -7.36
N ALA A 52 -10.13 15.72 -7.41
CA ALA A 52 -8.68 15.85 -7.35
C ALA A 52 -8.13 16.35 -8.69
N THR A 53 -7.13 17.22 -8.66
CA THR A 53 -6.37 17.57 -9.87
C THR A 53 -5.58 16.34 -10.31
N PHE A 54 -5.71 15.92 -11.57
CA PHE A 54 -5.09 14.70 -12.07
C PHE A 54 -4.18 14.98 -13.27
N TYR A 55 -2.95 14.47 -13.18
CA TYR A 55 -1.96 14.46 -14.25
C TYR A 55 -1.63 13.01 -14.60
N GLU A 56 -1.87 12.64 -15.86
CA GLU A 56 -1.41 11.36 -16.40
C GLU A 56 0.04 11.51 -16.81
N ALA A 57 0.96 11.09 -15.93
CA ALA A 57 2.40 11.22 -16.13
C ALA A 57 3.16 10.10 -15.41
N ASP A 58 4.34 9.77 -15.92
CA ASP A 58 5.26 8.83 -15.32
C ASP A 58 6.22 9.55 -14.37
N ILE A 59 6.51 8.96 -13.21
CA ILE A 59 7.47 9.52 -12.24
C ILE A 59 8.92 9.54 -12.78
N ASN A 60 9.22 8.81 -13.84
CA ASN A 60 10.50 8.88 -14.53
C ASN A 60 10.59 10.09 -15.48
N ASP A 61 9.48 10.76 -15.78
CA ASP A 61 9.47 11.95 -16.64
C ASP A 61 9.71 13.22 -15.81
N ALA A 62 10.98 13.61 -15.71
CA ALA A 62 11.39 14.82 -14.99
C ALA A 62 10.76 16.09 -15.55
N ALA A 63 10.54 16.17 -16.88
CA ALA A 63 9.96 17.38 -17.49
C ALA A 63 8.48 17.52 -17.06
N ALA A 64 7.71 16.44 -17.15
CA ALA A 64 6.32 16.43 -16.71
C ALA A 64 6.19 16.74 -15.22
N LEU A 65 7.03 16.16 -14.37
CA LEU A 65 7.04 16.46 -12.94
C LEU A 65 7.37 17.94 -12.65
N ASN A 66 8.39 18.51 -13.30
CA ASN A 66 8.72 19.94 -13.14
C ASN A 66 7.55 20.83 -13.52
N GLU A 67 6.87 20.58 -14.65
CA GLU A 67 5.67 21.34 -15.05
C GLU A 67 4.55 21.26 -13.99
N ILE A 68 4.37 20.11 -13.34
CA ILE A 68 3.36 19.95 -12.29
C ILE A 68 3.74 20.78 -11.06
N PHE A 69 4.99 20.70 -10.61
CA PHE A 69 5.47 21.49 -9.46
C PHE A 69 5.49 23.00 -9.72
N GLU A 70 5.62 23.44 -10.98
CA GLU A 70 5.50 24.85 -11.37
C GLU A 70 4.05 25.34 -11.36
N LYS A 71 3.10 24.47 -11.73
CA LYS A 71 1.67 24.82 -11.84
C LYS A 71 0.94 24.75 -10.51
N GLU A 72 1.32 23.79 -9.66
CA GLU A 72 0.62 23.46 -8.43
C GLU A 72 1.42 23.91 -7.21
N SER A 73 0.75 24.49 -6.23
CA SER A 73 1.39 24.90 -4.96
C SER A 73 1.53 23.69 -4.03
N ILE A 74 2.47 22.78 -4.36
CA ILE A 74 2.70 21.54 -3.62
C ILE A 74 3.48 21.84 -2.34
N ASP A 75 3.01 21.33 -1.21
CA ASP A 75 3.61 21.44 0.11
C ASP A 75 4.27 20.16 0.59
N SER A 76 3.66 19.03 0.24
CA SER A 76 4.13 17.71 0.64
C SER A 76 3.78 16.65 -0.41
N VAL A 77 4.50 15.53 -0.36
CA VAL A 77 4.33 14.41 -1.28
C VAL A 77 4.00 13.13 -0.51
N ILE A 78 2.98 12.39 -0.97
CA ILE A 78 2.78 10.99 -0.60
C ILE A 78 3.16 10.14 -1.81
N HIS A 79 4.17 9.31 -1.64
CA HIS A 79 4.76 8.56 -2.74
C HIS A 79 4.36 7.08 -2.71
N PHE A 80 3.30 6.72 -3.49
CA PHE A 80 2.87 5.34 -3.71
C PHE A 80 3.37 4.73 -5.01
N ALA A 81 3.65 5.54 -6.03
CA ALA A 81 4.00 5.06 -7.35
C ALA A 81 5.16 4.06 -7.30
N GLY A 82 4.96 2.91 -7.93
CA GLY A 82 5.94 1.84 -8.01
C GLY A 82 5.32 0.49 -8.33
N LEU A 83 6.09 -0.36 -9.00
CA LEU A 83 5.74 -1.76 -9.24
C LEU A 83 5.81 -2.53 -7.92
N LYS A 84 4.78 -3.36 -7.61
CA LYS A 84 4.60 -3.97 -6.27
C LYS A 84 4.49 -5.50 -6.25
N ALA A 85 4.48 -6.17 -7.39
CA ALA A 85 4.25 -7.61 -7.45
C ALA A 85 5.54 -8.39 -7.15
N VAL A 86 5.61 -9.02 -5.97
CA VAL A 86 6.79 -9.75 -5.48
C VAL A 86 7.26 -10.82 -6.49
N GLY A 87 6.36 -11.68 -6.97
CA GLY A 87 6.70 -12.73 -7.93
C GLY A 87 7.20 -12.18 -9.28
N GLU A 88 6.58 -11.12 -9.79
CA GLU A 88 7.02 -10.47 -11.02
C GLU A 88 8.40 -9.81 -10.84
N SER A 89 8.70 -9.25 -9.68
CA SER A 89 9.98 -8.63 -9.41
C SER A 89 11.15 -9.61 -9.52
N VAL A 90 10.92 -10.88 -9.19
CA VAL A 90 11.93 -11.95 -9.34
C VAL A 90 12.15 -12.28 -10.83
N ALA A 91 11.09 -12.26 -11.63
CA ALA A 91 11.16 -12.55 -13.06
C ALA A 91 11.70 -11.35 -13.88
N LYS A 92 11.45 -10.13 -13.43
CA LYS A 92 11.79 -8.87 -14.14
C LYS A 92 12.49 -7.87 -13.21
N PRO A 93 13.66 -8.23 -12.62
CA PRO A 93 14.28 -7.38 -11.59
C PRO A 93 14.72 -6.02 -12.13
N LEU A 94 15.22 -5.96 -13.36
CA LEU A 94 15.72 -4.71 -13.94
C LEU A 94 14.60 -3.67 -14.10
N GLU A 95 13.43 -4.08 -14.56
CA GLU A 95 12.25 -3.24 -14.70
C GLU A 95 11.82 -2.66 -13.35
N TYR A 96 11.90 -3.47 -12.28
CA TYR A 96 11.61 -3.02 -10.92
C TYR A 96 12.60 -1.99 -10.41
N TYR A 97 13.90 -2.19 -10.64
CA TYR A 97 14.92 -1.20 -10.26
C TYR A 97 14.78 0.09 -11.07
N MET A 98 14.61 -0.02 -12.39
CA MET A 98 14.44 1.15 -13.26
C MET A 98 13.18 1.95 -12.90
N ASN A 99 12.05 1.29 -12.69
CA ASN A 99 10.82 1.99 -12.34
C ASN A 99 10.86 2.55 -10.92
N ASN A 100 11.16 1.71 -9.92
CA ASN A 100 11.00 2.10 -8.53
C ASN A 100 12.14 3.00 -8.03
N ILE A 101 13.39 2.70 -8.38
CA ILE A 101 14.54 3.51 -7.92
C ILE A 101 14.69 4.75 -8.78
N SER A 102 14.82 4.61 -10.10
CA SER A 102 15.06 5.78 -10.98
C SER A 102 13.89 6.76 -10.91
N GLY A 103 12.65 6.27 -10.96
CA GLY A 103 11.47 7.15 -10.85
C GLY A 103 11.40 7.88 -9.51
N SER A 104 11.71 7.20 -8.39
CA SER A 104 11.76 7.85 -7.08
C SER A 104 12.87 8.89 -7.00
N LEU A 105 14.07 8.60 -7.52
CA LEU A 105 15.17 9.56 -7.56
C LEU A 105 14.82 10.79 -8.39
N THR A 106 14.17 10.61 -9.55
CA THR A 106 13.66 11.71 -10.38
C THR A 106 12.68 12.57 -9.57
N LEU A 107 11.74 11.97 -8.86
CA LEU A 107 10.79 12.70 -8.00
C LEU A 107 11.52 13.47 -6.89
N PHE A 108 12.48 12.86 -6.19
CA PHE A 108 13.21 13.52 -5.10
C PHE A 108 14.05 14.69 -5.60
N ASP A 109 14.64 14.57 -6.79
CA ASP A 109 15.40 15.67 -7.40
C ASP A 109 14.50 16.82 -7.79
N VAL A 110 13.33 16.56 -8.38
CA VAL A 110 12.32 17.60 -8.69
C VAL A 110 11.82 18.24 -7.40
N MET A 111 11.47 17.48 -6.37
CA MET A 111 11.06 18.02 -5.06
C MET A 111 12.12 18.98 -4.50
N ARG A 112 13.39 18.56 -4.51
CA ARG A 112 14.53 19.38 -4.05
C ARG A 112 14.62 20.69 -4.82
N ASN A 113 14.53 20.64 -6.14
CA ASN A 113 14.68 21.81 -7.03
C ASN A 113 13.53 22.82 -6.84
N HIS A 114 12.34 22.35 -6.42
CA HIS A 114 11.18 23.20 -6.10
C HIS A 114 11.04 23.54 -4.60
N GLY A 115 12.00 23.13 -3.77
CA GLY A 115 11.98 23.42 -2.32
C GLY A 115 10.94 22.65 -1.53
N VAL A 116 10.34 21.60 -2.10
CA VAL A 116 9.39 20.72 -1.41
C VAL A 116 10.17 19.59 -0.71
N LYS A 117 10.22 19.62 0.62
CA LYS A 117 11.08 18.75 1.43
C LYS A 117 10.30 17.86 2.40
N ASN A 118 8.98 17.82 2.28
CA ASN A 118 8.07 17.00 3.08
C ASN A 118 7.61 15.77 2.28
N ILE A 119 7.97 14.57 2.73
CA ILE A 119 7.59 13.33 2.04
C ILE A 119 7.14 12.23 2.98
N ILE A 120 6.05 11.57 2.60
CA ILE A 120 5.60 10.30 3.16
C ILE A 120 5.87 9.23 2.13
N PHE A 121 6.71 8.26 2.47
CA PHE A 121 7.10 7.18 1.58
C PHE A 121 6.37 5.89 1.93
N SER A 122 5.73 5.31 0.92
CA SER A 122 5.14 3.98 0.96
C SER A 122 6.22 2.91 1.02
N SER A 123 6.63 2.55 2.23
CA SER A 123 7.50 1.40 2.45
C SER A 123 6.68 0.12 2.68
N SER A 124 7.31 -0.96 3.07
CA SER A 124 6.68 -2.27 3.18
C SER A 124 7.31 -3.09 4.30
N ALA A 125 6.52 -3.94 4.95
CA ALA A 125 7.04 -4.94 5.89
C ALA A 125 8.06 -5.91 5.24
N THR A 126 8.10 -5.99 3.91
CA THR A 126 9.12 -6.81 3.19
C THR A 126 10.56 -6.37 3.46
N VAL A 127 10.79 -5.13 3.94
CA VAL A 127 12.13 -4.65 4.33
C VAL A 127 12.70 -5.38 5.54
N TYR A 128 11.84 -6.01 6.35
CA TYR A 128 12.28 -6.82 7.48
C TYR A 128 12.81 -8.20 7.06
N GLY A 129 12.52 -8.65 5.82
CA GLY A 129 12.91 -9.99 5.36
C GLY A 129 12.32 -11.08 6.25
N ASP A 130 13.17 -12.01 6.70
CA ASP A 130 12.84 -12.94 7.78
C ASP A 130 13.08 -12.22 9.11
N PRO A 131 12.04 -11.80 9.85
CA PRO A 131 12.20 -10.90 10.98
C PRO A 131 12.87 -11.60 12.17
N ALA A 132 13.75 -10.88 12.85
CA ALA A 132 14.47 -11.41 14.00
C ALA A 132 13.54 -11.73 15.20
N PHE A 133 12.38 -11.11 15.26
CA PHE A 133 11.33 -11.35 16.27
C PHE A 133 9.94 -10.90 15.78
N VAL A 134 8.92 -11.48 16.38
CA VAL A 134 7.50 -11.18 16.13
C VAL A 134 6.81 -11.04 17.50
N PRO A 135 5.97 -10.00 17.75
CA PRO A 135 5.55 -8.92 16.84
C PRO A 135 6.71 -8.02 16.40
N ILE A 136 6.66 -7.56 15.15
CA ILE A 136 7.73 -6.75 14.54
C ILE A 136 7.56 -5.30 14.97
N THR A 137 8.55 -4.73 15.67
CA THR A 137 8.65 -3.29 15.94
C THR A 137 9.53 -2.61 14.89
N GLU A 138 9.54 -1.26 14.85
CA GLU A 138 10.40 -0.50 13.95
C GLU A 138 11.90 -0.66 14.28
N GLU A 139 12.22 -1.13 15.49
CA GLU A 139 13.59 -1.45 15.94
C GLU A 139 14.08 -2.80 15.39
N CYS A 140 13.18 -3.63 14.85
CA CYS A 140 13.58 -4.88 14.24
C CYS A 140 14.55 -4.60 13.09
N PRO A 141 15.75 -5.21 13.10
CA PRO A 141 16.72 -4.98 12.05
C PRO A 141 16.16 -5.43 10.69
N LYS A 142 16.58 -4.74 9.64
CA LYS A 142 16.31 -5.20 8.28
C LYS A 142 17.02 -6.53 8.07
N GLY A 143 16.26 -7.57 7.77
CA GLY A 143 16.79 -8.90 7.46
C GLY A 143 17.23 -9.03 6.00
N GLU A 144 17.56 -10.25 5.60
CA GLU A 144 17.84 -10.54 4.18
C GLU A 144 16.55 -10.41 3.36
N ILE A 145 16.50 -9.38 2.53
CA ILE A 145 15.35 -9.14 1.66
C ILE A 145 15.43 -10.08 0.45
N THR A 146 14.49 -11.00 0.34
CA THR A 146 14.52 -12.13 -0.59
C THR A 146 14.08 -11.83 -2.02
N ASN A 147 13.55 -10.63 -2.27
CA ASN A 147 13.00 -10.28 -3.60
C ASN A 147 13.33 -8.83 -4.01
N PRO A 148 13.42 -8.56 -5.33
CA PRO A 148 13.78 -7.24 -5.85
C PRO A 148 12.81 -6.13 -5.45
N TYR A 149 11.49 -6.39 -5.36
CA TYR A 149 10.54 -5.40 -4.88
C TYR A 149 10.88 -4.92 -3.47
N GLY A 150 11.04 -5.85 -2.52
CA GLY A 150 11.44 -5.50 -1.17
C GLY A 150 12.78 -4.77 -1.12
N LYS A 151 13.76 -5.19 -1.96
CA LYS A 151 15.06 -4.49 -2.08
C LYS A 151 14.89 -3.06 -2.53
N THR A 152 14.02 -2.76 -3.52
CA THR A 152 13.77 -1.37 -3.92
C THR A 152 13.22 -0.53 -2.77
N LYS A 153 12.31 -1.08 -1.96
CA LYS A 153 11.78 -0.38 -0.78
C LYS A 153 12.87 -0.12 0.27
N GLY A 154 13.69 -1.13 0.58
CA GLY A 154 14.80 -0.99 1.52
C GLY A 154 15.85 0.03 1.07
N MET A 155 16.24 0.01 -0.21
CA MET A 155 17.17 0.99 -0.79
C MET A 155 16.61 2.42 -0.73
N LEU A 156 15.32 2.61 -1.05
CA LEU A 156 14.70 3.94 -1.00
C LEU A 156 14.58 4.48 0.42
N GLU A 157 14.37 3.64 1.43
CA GLU A 157 14.47 4.06 2.84
C GLU A 157 15.87 4.59 3.19
N GLU A 158 16.92 3.92 2.71
CA GLU A 158 18.32 4.35 2.93
C GLU A 158 18.62 5.64 2.19
N ILE A 159 18.23 5.75 0.93
CA ILE A 159 18.40 6.97 0.13
C ILE A 159 17.71 8.17 0.77
N LEU A 160 16.45 8.03 1.18
CA LEU A 160 15.72 9.11 1.87
C LEU A 160 16.35 9.48 3.22
N THR A 161 16.89 8.49 3.93
CA THR A 161 17.64 8.72 5.17
C THR A 161 18.92 9.53 4.92
N ASP A 162 19.65 9.22 3.85
CA ASP A 162 20.87 9.95 3.50
C ASP A 162 20.57 11.36 2.97
N ILE A 163 19.48 11.54 2.21
CA ILE A 163 18.99 12.86 1.80
C ILE A 163 18.69 13.74 3.02
N GLN A 164 17.96 13.20 3.99
CA GLN A 164 17.61 13.93 5.22
C GLN A 164 18.84 14.26 6.08
N LYS A 165 19.81 13.36 6.18
CA LYS A 165 21.07 13.64 6.88
C LYS A 165 21.89 14.73 6.21
N ALA A 166 21.90 14.76 4.88
CA ALA A 166 22.63 15.78 4.10
C ALA A 166 21.95 17.14 4.13
N ASP A 167 20.62 17.18 4.22
CA ASP A 167 19.81 18.36 4.30
C ASP A 167 18.72 18.20 5.37
N PRO A 168 18.98 18.68 6.61
CA PRO A 168 18.05 18.52 7.75
C PRO A 168 16.71 19.23 7.63
N GLU A 169 16.47 20.03 6.58
CA GLU A 169 15.16 20.61 6.30
C GLU A 169 14.17 19.58 5.74
N TRP A 170 14.66 18.43 5.25
CA TRP A 170 13.78 17.35 4.82
C TRP A 170 13.08 16.69 6.01
N ASN A 171 11.77 16.49 5.85
CA ASN A 171 10.94 15.72 6.75
C ASN A 171 10.47 14.48 6.00
N VAL A 172 10.91 13.33 6.45
CA VAL A 172 10.69 12.02 5.81
C VAL A 172 9.95 11.11 6.76
N ILE A 173 8.76 10.66 6.38
CA ILE A 173 8.03 9.64 7.13
C ILE A 173 7.98 8.36 6.30
N LEU A 174 8.57 7.30 6.81
CA LEU A 174 8.58 5.97 6.21
C LEU A 174 7.46 5.14 6.83
N LEU A 175 6.44 4.80 6.04
CA LEU A 175 5.33 3.97 6.49
C LEU A 175 5.51 2.54 5.98
N ARG A 176 5.80 1.60 6.87
CA ARG A 176 5.96 0.17 6.57
C ARG A 176 4.62 -0.52 6.67
N TYR A 177 4.00 -0.78 5.51
CA TYR A 177 2.69 -1.44 5.45
C TYR A 177 2.82 -2.94 5.62
N PHE A 178 1.85 -3.51 6.35
CA PHE A 178 1.60 -4.94 6.30
C PHE A 178 0.64 -5.25 5.13
N ASN A 179 -0.32 -6.14 5.25
CA ASN A 179 -1.10 -6.59 4.09
C ASN A 179 -2.43 -5.82 3.97
N PRO A 180 -2.54 -4.78 3.13
CA PRO A 180 -3.80 -4.04 2.97
C PRO A 180 -4.83 -4.89 2.23
N ILE A 181 -6.03 -4.97 2.79
CA ILE A 181 -7.23 -5.61 2.24
C ILE A 181 -8.45 -4.73 2.54
N GLY A 182 -9.64 -5.16 2.16
CA GLY A 182 -10.84 -4.35 2.30
C GLY A 182 -11.10 -3.48 1.07
N ALA A 183 -12.08 -2.63 1.18
CA ALA A 183 -12.45 -1.63 0.20
C ALA A 183 -13.23 -0.51 0.90
N HIS A 184 -13.48 0.60 0.21
CA HIS A 184 -14.34 1.66 0.75
C HIS A 184 -15.77 1.13 0.98
N GLU A 185 -16.40 1.55 2.07
CA GLU A 185 -17.73 1.09 2.48
C GLU A 185 -18.84 1.31 1.42
N SER A 186 -18.65 2.28 0.53
CA SER A 186 -19.56 2.51 -0.62
C SER A 186 -19.57 1.33 -1.61
N GLY A 187 -18.55 0.48 -1.63
CA GLY A 187 -18.37 -0.57 -2.62
C GLY A 187 -18.10 -0.06 -4.04
N THR A 188 -17.63 1.19 -4.18
CA THR A 188 -17.37 1.80 -5.49
C THR A 188 -15.90 1.91 -5.85
N ILE A 189 -14.98 1.89 -4.86
CA ILE A 189 -13.55 1.78 -5.05
C ILE A 189 -12.98 0.59 -4.27
N GLY A 190 -11.97 -0.08 -4.83
CA GLY A 190 -11.36 -1.27 -4.24
C GLY A 190 -10.15 -1.74 -5.04
N GLU A 191 -9.59 -2.90 -4.67
CA GLU A 191 -8.45 -3.48 -5.38
C GLU A 191 -8.91 -4.13 -6.69
N ASN A 192 -8.37 -3.65 -7.83
CA ASN A 192 -8.65 -4.16 -9.17
C ASN A 192 -7.34 -4.52 -9.89
N PRO A 193 -6.75 -5.69 -9.60
CA PRO A 193 -5.50 -6.11 -10.22
C PRO A 193 -5.70 -6.46 -11.70
N ASN A 194 -4.71 -6.11 -12.53
CA ASN A 194 -4.65 -6.55 -13.90
C ASN A 194 -4.32 -8.05 -13.97
N GLY A 195 -5.16 -8.84 -14.65
CA GLY A 195 -4.97 -10.29 -14.82
C GLY A 195 -5.27 -11.10 -13.54
N VAL A 196 -4.54 -12.20 -13.35
CA VAL A 196 -4.71 -13.09 -12.19
C VAL A 196 -4.12 -12.41 -10.95
N PRO A 197 -4.89 -12.26 -9.85
CA PRO A 197 -4.40 -11.60 -8.65
C PRO A 197 -3.20 -12.31 -8.01
N ASN A 198 -2.22 -11.53 -7.57
CA ASN A 198 -1.10 -12.01 -6.75
C ASN A 198 -1.40 -11.96 -5.25
N ASN A 199 -2.31 -11.06 -4.82
CA ASN A 199 -2.72 -10.89 -3.42
C ASN A 199 -3.88 -11.83 -3.07
N LEU A 200 -3.93 -12.26 -1.80
CA LEU A 200 -4.89 -13.24 -1.31
C LEU A 200 -6.35 -12.78 -1.44
N MET A 201 -6.68 -11.58 -0.94
CA MET A 201 -8.08 -11.12 -0.89
C MET A 201 -8.70 -10.95 -2.28
N PRO A 202 -8.09 -10.26 -3.26
CA PRO A 202 -8.66 -10.19 -4.61
C PRO A 202 -8.72 -11.55 -5.30
N TYR A 203 -7.84 -12.50 -4.97
CA TYR A 203 -7.97 -13.88 -5.46
C TYR A 203 -9.22 -14.56 -4.88
N ILE A 204 -9.44 -14.47 -3.57
CA ILE A 204 -10.63 -14.99 -2.88
C ILE A 204 -11.90 -14.40 -3.48
N THR A 205 -11.97 -13.08 -3.67
CA THR A 205 -13.16 -12.41 -4.21
C THR A 205 -13.43 -12.78 -5.67
N GLN A 206 -12.38 -13.02 -6.48
CA GLN A 206 -12.55 -13.54 -7.84
C GLN A 206 -13.00 -15.01 -7.88
N VAL A 207 -12.64 -15.84 -6.90
CA VAL A 207 -13.23 -17.18 -6.71
C VAL A 207 -14.70 -17.04 -6.32
N ALA A 208 -15.02 -16.15 -5.37
CA ALA A 208 -16.37 -15.95 -4.88
C ALA A 208 -17.35 -15.47 -5.98
N VAL A 209 -16.88 -14.64 -6.92
CA VAL A 209 -17.70 -14.16 -8.05
C VAL A 209 -17.68 -15.12 -9.26
N GLY A 210 -16.95 -16.24 -9.17
CA GLY A 210 -16.89 -17.29 -10.19
C GLY A 210 -15.92 -17.04 -11.35
N LYS A 211 -15.04 -16.03 -11.26
CA LYS A 211 -14.00 -15.77 -12.27
C LYS A 211 -12.86 -16.78 -12.19
N LEU A 212 -12.53 -17.24 -10.99
CA LEU A 212 -11.54 -18.27 -10.73
C LEU A 212 -12.20 -19.48 -10.12
N LYS A 213 -11.69 -20.68 -10.44
CA LYS A 213 -12.28 -21.95 -10.03
C LYS A 213 -12.09 -22.22 -8.53
N GLU A 214 -10.90 -21.98 -8.02
CA GLU A 214 -10.48 -22.36 -6.67
C GLU A 214 -9.27 -21.53 -6.23
N LEU A 215 -9.10 -21.36 -4.91
CA LEU A 215 -7.93 -20.72 -4.32
C LEU A 215 -6.76 -21.69 -4.21
N GLY A 216 -5.56 -21.28 -4.63
CA GLY A 216 -4.32 -21.99 -4.33
C GLY A 216 -3.72 -21.52 -3.02
N VAL A 217 -3.74 -22.36 -1.98
CA VAL A 217 -3.09 -22.10 -0.69
C VAL A 217 -1.65 -22.60 -0.76
N CYS A 218 -0.69 -21.71 -0.66
CA CYS A 218 0.73 -21.99 -0.84
C CYS A 218 1.39 -22.45 0.47
N GLY A 219 1.62 -23.75 0.62
CA GLY A 219 2.15 -24.39 1.84
C GLY A 219 1.07 -24.65 2.89
N ASN A 220 1.20 -25.79 3.56
CA ASN A 220 0.41 -26.17 4.73
C ASN A 220 1.28 -26.84 5.81
N ASP A 221 2.58 -26.57 5.76
CA ASP A 221 3.61 -27.19 6.58
C ASP A 221 4.50 -26.13 7.27
N TYR A 222 4.03 -24.87 7.36
CA TYR A 222 4.66 -23.84 8.16
C TYR A 222 4.45 -24.10 9.67
N ASP A 223 5.38 -23.64 10.49
CA ASP A 223 5.25 -23.64 11.94
C ASP A 223 4.25 -22.55 12.39
N THR A 224 2.97 -22.83 12.17
CA THR A 224 1.83 -21.98 12.49
C THR A 224 0.66 -22.87 12.93
N HIS A 225 -0.39 -22.30 13.52
CA HIS A 225 -1.48 -23.07 14.13
C HIS A 225 -2.26 -23.97 13.16
N ASP A 226 -2.28 -23.65 11.86
CA ASP A 226 -2.96 -24.45 10.83
C ASP A 226 -2.03 -24.85 9.66
N GLY A 227 -0.74 -24.57 9.79
CA GLY A 227 0.27 -24.88 8.79
C GLY A 227 0.37 -23.88 7.65
N THR A 228 -0.53 -22.88 7.55
CA THR A 228 -0.50 -21.87 6.48
C THR A 228 0.17 -20.58 6.95
N GLY A 229 0.69 -19.76 6.02
CA GLY A 229 1.41 -18.55 6.36
C GLY A 229 0.54 -17.52 7.09
N VAL A 230 1.09 -16.90 8.14
CA VAL A 230 0.42 -15.90 8.98
C VAL A 230 0.89 -14.49 8.60
N ARG A 231 -0.06 -13.58 8.39
CA ARG A 231 0.19 -12.18 8.03
C ARG A 231 -0.70 -11.24 8.85
N ASP A 232 -0.24 -10.01 9.02
CA ASP A 232 -1.06 -8.92 9.54
C ASP A 232 -1.85 -8.30 8.38
N TYR A 233 -3.17 -8.39 8.45
CA TYR A 233 -4.06 -7.78 7.46
C TYR A 233 -4.66 -6.51 8.02
N ILE A 234 -4.52 -5.42 7.27
CA ILE A 234 -5.04 -4.11 7.65
C ILE A 234 -6.09 -3.64 6.65
N HIS A 235 -7.15 -3.02 7.15
CA HIS A 235 -8.15 -2.41 6.27
C HIS A 235 -7.55 -1.22 5.51
N VAL A 236 -7.75 -1.16 4.19
CA VAL A 236 -7.18 -0.11 3.34
C VAL A 236 -7.60 1.31 3.77
N VAL A 237 -8.79 1.48 4.34
CA VAL A 237 -9.24 2.79 4.87
C VAL A 237 -8.48 3.16 6.15
N ASP A 238 -8.21 2.20 7.05
CA ASP A 238 -7.36 2.46 8.23
C ASP A 238 -5.94 2.83 7.80
N LEU A 239 -5.41 2.14 6.79
CA LEU A 239 -4.12 2.49 6.20
C LEU A 239 -4.14 3.91 5.61
N ALA A 240 -5.20 4.28 4.88
CA ALA A 240 -5.37 5.63 4.33
C ALA A 240 -5.42 6.71 5.43
N LEU A 241 -6.15 6.45 6.52
CA LEU A 241 -6.17 7.33 7.70
C LEU A 241 -4.78 7.46 8.36
N GLY A 242 -3.96 6.40 8.32
CA GLY A 242 -2.57 6.47 8.76
C GLY A 242 -1.74 7.49 7.96
N HIS A 243 -2.02 7.66 6.66
CA HIS A 243 -1.37 8.68 5.84
C HIS A 243 -1.83 10.10 6.20
N VAL A 244 -3.12 10.28 6.51
CA VAL A 244 -3.63 11.56 7.00
C VAL A 244 -2.91 11.95 8.29
N LYS A 245 -2.75 10.99 9.21
CA LYS A 245 -2.00 11.23 10.46
C LYS A 245 -0.50 11.49 10.23
N ALA A 246 0.08 10.85 9.24
CA ALA A 246 1.47 11.14 8.85
C ALA A 246 1.62 12.56 8.24
N ILE A 247 0.64 13.05 7.46
CA ILE A 247 0.62 14.45 6.99
C ILE A 247 0.55 15.43 8.18
N GLU A 248 -0.31 15.15 9.16
CA GLU A 248 -0.37 15.97 10.39
C GLU A 248 0.99 15.98 11.12
N LYS A 249 1.67 14.83 11.19
CA LYS A 249 2.98 14.68 11.85
C LYS A 249 4.11 15.45 11.17
N LEU A 250 4.05 15.71 9.85
CA LEU A 250 5.04 16.53 9.16
C LEU A 250 5.13 17.96 9.74
N ASN A 251 4.05 18.47 10.33
CA ASN A 251 4.05 19.79 10.96
C ASN A 251 4.97 19.90 12.20
N ASP A 252 5.33 18.75 12.79
CA ASP A 252 6.27 18.68 13.92
C ASP A 252 7.74 18.74 13.47
N ASN A 253 8.01 18.79 12.16
CA ASN A 253 9.35 18.69 11.57
C ASN A 253 10.14 17.47 12.11
N PRO A 254 9.65 16.25 11.90
CA PRO A 254 10.18 15.06 12.56
C PRO A 254 11.57 14.65 12.07
N GLY A 255 12.11 15.32 11.03
CA GLY A 255 13.31 14.85 10.33
C GLY A 255 13.04 13.52 9.65
N ILE A 256 13.50 12.40 10.23
CA ILE A 256 13.15 11.07 9.75
C ILE A 256 12.37 10.30 10.82
N ALA A 257 11.22 9.76 10.44
CA ALA A 257 10.40 8.92 11.29
C ALA A 257 9.93 7.66 10.55
N ILE A 258 9.85 6.54 11.26
CA ILE A 258 9.46 5.24 10.72
C ILE A 258 8.30 4.72 11.56
N TYR A 259 7.24 4.24 10.88
CA TYR A 259 6.08 3.65 11.54
C TYR A 259 5.61 2.38 10.83
N ASN A 260 5.32 1.34 11.60
CA ASN A 260 4.60 0.17 11.16
C ASN A 260 3.10 0.47 11.13
N LEU A 261 2.45 0.19 10.01
CA LEU A 261 1.00 0.30 9.88
C LEU A 261 0.40 -1.10 9.65
N GLY A 262 -0.12 -1.66 10.73
CA GLY A 262 -0.80 -2.95 10.80
C GLY A 262 -1.80 -2.96 11.95
N THR A 263 -2.41 -4.11 12.20
CA THR A 263 -3.38 -4.29 13.29
C THR A 263 -2.75 -4.88 14.56
N GLY A 264 -1.54 -5.43 14.44
CA GLY A 264 -0.91 -6.19 15.51
C GLY A 264 -1.47 -7.63 15.66
N ASN A 265 -2.32 -8.06 14.73
CA ASN A 265 -2.92 -9.39 14.75
C ASN A 265 -2.44 -10.20 13.54
N GLY A 266 -1.95 -11.41 13.79
CA GLY A 266 -1.59 -12.35 12.75
C GLY A 266 -2.77 -13.27 12.40
N TYR A 267 -3.13 -13.32 11.11
CA TYR A 267 -4.13 -14.25 10.59
C TYR A 267 -3.52 -15.16 9.54
N SER A 268 -3.83 -16.44 9.60
CA SER A 268 -3.40 -17.41 8.59
C SER A 268 -4.21 -17.26 7.29
N VAL A 269 -3.71 -17.89 6.22
CA VAL A 269 -4.48 -17.94 4.96
C VAL A 269 -5.85 -18.59 5.16
N LEU A 270 -5.93 -19.68 5.94
CA LEU A 270 -7.20 -20.35 6.21
C LEU A 270 -8.10 -19.56 7.17
N ASP A 271 -7.53 -18.73 8.08
CA ASP A 271 -8.33 -17.80 8.86
C ASP A 271 -9.03 -16.77 7.97
N ILE A 272 -8.33 -16.25 6.97
CA ILE A 272 -8.94 -15.33 5.99
C ILE A 272 -10.07 -16.01 5.23
N VAL A 273 -9.86 -17.24 4.74
CA VAL A 273 -10.92 -17.99 4.05
C VAL A 273 -12.14 -18.19 4.94
N LYS A 274 -11.96 -18.68 6.17
CA LYS A 274 -13.05 -18.89 7.12
C LYS A 274 -13.81 -17.61 7.47
N ASN A 275 -13.08 -16.51 7.70
CA ASN A 275 -13.71 -15.23 8.00
C ASN A 275 -14.44 -14.66 6.79
N PHE A 276 -13.93 -14.83 5.58
CA PHE A 276 -14.61 -14.44 4.35
C PHE A 276 -15.90 -15.23 4.16
N GLU A 277 -15.86 -16.56 4.32
CA GLU A 277 -17.05 -17.43 4.26
C GLU A 277 -18.10 -17.02 5.31
N ALA A 278 -17.66 -16.76 6.55
CA ALA A 278 -18.54 -16.33 7.63
C ALA A 278 -19.17 -14.94 7.37
N ALA A 279 -18.42 -14.01 6.79
CA ALA A 279 -18.90 -12.66 6.50
C ALA A 279 -19.85 -12.59 5.30
N THR A 280 -19.69 -13.51 4.31
CA THR A 280 -20.38 -13.43 3.01
C THR A 280 -21.42 -14.54 2.79
N GLY A 281 -21.29 -15.65 3.50
CA GLY A 281 -22.07 -16.88 3.27
C GLY A 281 -21.64 -17.66 2.01
N ILE A 282 -20.49 -17.31 1.40
CA ILE A 282 -20.02 -17.92 0.15
C ILE A 282 -18.87 -18.87 0.46
N HIS A 283 -19.00 -20.14 0.05
CA HIS A 283 -17.94 -21.12 0.19
C HIS A 283 -16.81 -20.87 -0.82
N ILE A 284 -15.55 -20.92 -0.36
CA ILE A 284 -14.34 -20.72 -1.15
C ILE A 284 -13.60 -22.05 -1.29
N PRO A 285 -13.74 -22.76 -2.42
CA PRO A 285 -12.98 -23.97 -2.69
C PRO A 285 -11.49 -23.63 -2.79
N TYR A 286 -10.65 -24.48 -2.18
CA TYR A 286 -9.20 -24.29 -2.25
C TYR A 286 -8.45 -25.63 -2.41
N VAL A 287 -7.22 -25.53 -2.91
CA VAL A 287 -6.26 -26.62 -3.01
C VAL A 287 -4.93 -26.21 -2.41
N ILE A 288 -4.27 -27.13 -1.74
CA ILE A 288 -2.93 -26.91 -1.21
C ILE A 288 -1.91 -27.01 -2.36
N LYS A 289 -1.02 -26.01 -2.44
CA LYS A 289 0.10 -25.98 -3.39
C LYS A 289 1.42 -25.96 -2.62
N ALA A 290 2.53 -26.18 -3.33
CA ALA A 290 3.86 -26.01 -2.76
C ALA A 290 4.07 -24.57 -2.25
N ARG A 291 4.95 -24.38 -1.26
CA ARG A 291 5.36 -23.05 -0.77
C ARG A 291 5.87 -22.19 -1.91
N ARG A 292 5.57 -20.90 -1.87
CA ARG A 292 6.20 -19.95 -2.77
C ARG A 292 7.63 -19.67 -2.28
N PRO A 293 8.61 -19.59 -3.17
CA PRO A 293 9.96 -19.18 -2.80
C PRO A 293 9.96 -17.81 -2.11
N GLY A 294 10.65 -17.70 -0.98
CA GLY A 294 10.76 -16.46 -0.22
C GLY A 294 9.60 -16.14 0.73
N ASP A 295 8.56 -17.00 0.81
CA ASP A 295 7.51 -16.84 1.83
C ASP A 295 8.03 -17.28 3.21
N ILE A 296 7.77 -16.46 4.23
CA ILE A 296 8.07 -16.73 5.65
C ILE A 296 6.82 -17.21 6.40
N ALA A 297 7.01 -17.93 7.51
CA ALA A 297 5.91 -18.51 8.28
C ALA A 297 4.99 -17.42 8.88
N THR A 298 5.56 -16.42 9.55
CA THR A 298 4.79 -15.44 10.33
C THR A 298 5.36 -14.04 10.16
N CYS A 299 4.46 -13.08 9.87
CA CYS A 299 4.80 -11.65 9.74
C CYS A 299 3.61 -10.79 10.19
N TYR A 300 3.69 -10.24 11.43
CA TYR A 300 2.75 -9.25 11.96
C TYR A 300 3.48 -8.26 12.86
N CYS A 301 2.94 -7.04 13.00
CA CYS A 301 3.63 -5.96 13.69
C CYS A 301 3.18 -5.75 15.14
N ASP A 302 3.96 -4.93 15.82
CA ASP A 302 3.51 -4.05 16.90
C ASP A 302 3.33 -2.64 16.32
N ALA A 303 2.11 -2.13 16.32
CA ALA A 303 1.79 -0.78 15.84
C ALA A 303 1.78 0.27 16.97
N GLY A 304 2.25 -0.07 18.14
CA GLY A 304 2.19 0.80 19.33
C GLY A 304 2.94 2.11 19.17
N LYS A 305 3.97 2.19 18.33
CA LYS A 305 4.65 3.46 18.01
C LYS A 305 3.73 4.40 17.23
N ALA A 306 3.04 3.90 16.20
CA ALA A 306 2.08 4.70 15.45
C ALA A 306 0.90 5.17 16.35
N GLU A 307 0.43 4.34 17.28
CA GLU A 307 -0.61 4.72 18.23
C GLU A 307 -0.15 5.86 19.15
N ARG A 308 1.06 5.80 19.68
CA ARG A 308 1.60 6.85 20.58
C ARG A 308 1.95 8.14 19.87
N GLU A 309 2.57 8.08 18.69
CA GLU A 309 3.21 9.24 18.05
C GLU A 309 2.38 9.86 16.91
N LEU A 310 1.55 9.06 16.23
CA LEU A 310 0.62 9.51 15.19
C LEU A 310 -0.82 9.63 15.71
N HIS A 311 -1.10 9.16 16.95
CA HIS A 311 -2.47 9.03 17.48
C HIS A 311 -3.37 8.25 16.50
N TRP A 312 -2.80 7.20 15.92
CA TRP A 312 -3.45 6.36 14.93
C TRP A 312 -3.47 4.89 15.38
N LYS A 313 -4.59 4.25 15.12
CA LYS A 313 -4.79 2.82 15.34
C LYS A 313 -5.70 2.26 14.26
N ALA A 314 -5.44 1.02 13.82
CA ALA A 314 -6.37 0.29 12.97
C ALA A 314 -7.62 -0.10 13.78
N GLU A 315 -8.80 0.25 13.29
CA GLU A 315 -10.07 0.06 14.00
C GLU A 315 -10.97 -1.00 13.38
N ARG A 316 -10.83 -1.25 12.06
CA ARG A 316 -11.69 -2.18 11.33
C ARG A 316 -11.20 -3.62 11.50
N ASP A 317 -12.11 -4.48 11.94
CA ASP A 317 -11.84 -5.90 12.16
C ASP A 317 -11.79 -6.71 10.84
N LEU A 318 -11.33 -7.95 10.93
CA LEU A 318 -11.22 -8.86 9.80
C LEU A 318 -12.57 -9.13 9.13
N LYS A 319 -13.66 -9.18 9.89
CA LYS A 319 -15.00 -9.35 9.34
C LYS A 319 -15.39 -8.20 8.43
N THR A 320 -15.14 -6.97 8.86
CA THR A 320 -15.36 -5.74 8.08
C THR A 320 -14.49 -5.74 6.81
N MET A 321 -13.20 -6.10 6.95
CA MET A 321 -12.30 -6.22 5.81
C MET A 321 -12.82 -7.18 4.74
N CYS A 322 -13.30 -8.36 5.14
CA CYS A 322 -13.88 -9.35 4.23
C CYS A 322 -15.19 -8.88 3.59
N ALA A 323 -16.08 -8.28 4.39
CA ALA A 323 -17.38 -7.80 3.92
C ALA A 323 -17.23 -6.66 2.89
N ASP A 324 -16.32 -5.72 3.13
CA ASP A 324 -16.09 -4.59 2.24
C ASP A 324 -15.38 -5.02 0.95
N SER A 325 -14.40 -5.93 1.04
CA SER A 325 -13.79 -6.55 -0.15
C SER A 325 -14.83 -7.24 -1.03
N TRP A 326 -15.75 -7.99 -0.42
CA TRP A 326 -16.82 -8.64 -1.15
C TRP A 326 -17.83 -7.65 -1.74
N ARG A 327 -18.21 -6.64 -1.00
CA ARG A 327 -19.12 -5.58 -1.50
C ARG A 327 -18.58 -4.93 -2.77
N TRP A 328 -17.27 -4.59 -2.75
CA TRP A 328 -16.59 -4.08 -3.93
C TRP A 328 -16.68 -5.05 -5.11
N GLN A 329 -16.22 -6.28 -4.94
CA GLN A 329 -16.15 -7.26 -6.03
C GLN A 329 -17.55 -7.62 -6.57
N LYS A 330 -18.54 -7.77 -5.67
CA LYS A 330 -19.92 -8.07 -6.05
C LYS A 330 -20.55 -6.95 -6.88
N ASN A 331 -20.31 -5.69 -6.50
CA ASN A 331 -20.85 -4.53 -7.20
C ASN A 331 -20.09 -4.22 -8.50
N ASN A 332 -18.87 -4.72 -8.63
CA ASN A 332 -17.99 -4.46 -9.76
C ASN A 332 -17.33 -5.79 -10.20
N PRO A 333 -18.09 -6.72 -10.77
CA PRO A 333 -17.57 -8.03 -11.16
C PRO A 333 -16.42 -7.91 -12.17
N ASN A 334 -16.40 -6.89 -13.04
CA ASN A 334 -15.32 -6.60 -13.97
C ASN A 334 -14.39 -5.46 -13.50
N GLY A 335 -14.43 -5.13 -12.21
CA GLY A 335 -13.61 -4.08 -11.63
C GLY A 335 -14.04 -2.68 -12.08
N TYR A 336 -13.09 -1.88 -12.55
CA TYR A 336 -13.38 -0.54 -13.05
C TYR A 336 -13.92 -0.52 -14.49
N ASP A 337 -14.05 -1.67 -15.15
CA ASP A 337 -14.59 -1.75 -16.52
C ASP A 337 -16.13 -1.85 -16.55
N ASP A 338 -16.76 -1.93 -15.39
CA ASP A 338 -18.22 -1.91 -15.21
C ASP A 338 -18.82 -0.49 -15.26
#